data_2a898a8dc9c97650953a5b0032bacf9b
#
_entry.id   2a898a8dc9c97650953a5b0032bacf9b
#
_cell.length_a   1.000
_cell.length_b   1.000
_cell.length_c   1.000
_cell.angle_alpha   90.00
_cell.angle_beta   90.00
_cell.angle_gamma   90.00
#
_symmetry.space_group_name_H-M   'P 1'
#
loop_
_entity.id
_entity.type
_entity.pdbx_description
1 polymer ?
#
loop_
_entity_poly.entity_id
_entity_poly.type
_entity_poly.pdbx_seq_one_letter_code
_entity_poly.pdbx_strand_id
1 'polypeptide(L)'
;MGGCAVVIYRVAACVVGSGMVLLGACEQPTEVPDTARLAASTTVQAVPSTFGTAAPLIAPTTALVATTTTATTTTSTTIPDVAGRQYRMFERGGDVLQLQMLVGVRSVDSIYGPVTRAAHVEYLGGPHAALAVFYPDLAEPTVESSATLGELINRYFLPDDRAWARQVAFCESSAQTHDTESAVVSSALAVGWFQHLAKFWSERSEKAGVPGASPFDTEANVAVAAWLFYEGGGARHWNPSRTCWEAK
;
A
#
# COMPACT_ATOMS: atom_id res chain seq x y z
N MET A 1 -18.65 28.39 7.87
CA MET A 1 -19.45 27.37 8.56
C MET A 1 -19.98 26.42 7.50
N GLY A 2 -19.30 25.32 7.25
CA GLY A 2 -19.65 24.33 6.23
C GLY A 2 -19.81 22.98 6.92
N GLY A 3 -21.05 22.47 6.97
CA GLY A 3 -21.39 21.21 7.61
C GLY A 3 -21.01 20.01 6.72
N CYS A 4 -20.28 19.06 7.26
CA CYS A 4 -20.06 17.75 6.67
C CYS A 4 -21.33 16.91 6.84
N ALA A 5 -21.92 16.47 5.71
CA ALA A 5 -23.00 15.48 5.70
C ALA A 5 -22.36 14.08 5.74
N VAL A 6 -22.61 13.35 6.83
CA VAL A 6 -22.26 11.93 6.95
C VAL A 6 -23.38 11.12 6.32
N VAL A 7 -23.08 10.42 5.22
CA VAL A 7 -24.00 9.46 4.58
C VAL A 7 -23.83 8.11 5.25
N ILE A 8 -24.84 7.70 6.01
CA ILE A 8 -24.90 6.38 6.65
C ILE A 8 -25.61 5.42 5.68
N TYR A 9 -24.88 4.45 5.14
CA TYR A 9 -25.47 3.34 4.41
C TYR A 9 -26.05 2.31 5.40
N ARG A 10 -27.37 2.18 5.40
CA ARG A 10 -28.06 1.07 6.09
C ARG A 10 -28.02 -0.16 5.18
N VAL A 11 -27.36 -1.20 5.66
CA VAL A 11 -27.45 -2.55 5.05
C VAL A 11 -28.78 -3.16 5.49
N ALA A 12 -29.68 -3.37 4.55
CA ALA A 12 -30.92 -4.12 4.78
C ALA A 12 -30.63 -5.61 4.59
N ALA A 13 -30.79 -6.40 5.66
CA ALA A 13 -30.78 -7.85 5.59
C ALA A 13 -32.12 -8.33 5.01
N CYS A 14 -32.09 -8.96 3.83
CA CYS A 14 -33.25 -9.71 3.31
C CYS A 14 -33.25 -11.12 3.87
N VAL A 15 -34.28 -11.43 4.65
CA VAL A 15 -34.65 -12.80 5.06
C VAL A 15 -35.39 -13.45 3.90
N VAL A 16 -34.86 -14.57 3.40
CA VAL A 16 -35.50 -15.36 2.34
C VAL A 16 -36.50 -16.32 2.98
N GLY A 17 -37.77 -16.01 2.81
CA GLY A 17 -38.89 -16.96 3.04
C GLY A 17 -39.29 -17.61 1.72
N SER A 18 -39.45 -18.91 1.74
CA SER A 18 -39.90 -19.76 0.61
C SER A 18 -41.29 -19.40 0.12
N GLY A 19 -41.47 -19.33 -1.19
CA GLY A 19 -42.76 -19.58 -1.79
C GLY A 19 -43.16 -18.65 -2.94
N MET A 20 -43.39 -19.28 -4.07
CA MET A 20 -44.32 -18.92 -5.15
C MET A 20 -43.82 -18.04 -6.30
N VAL A 21 -43.78 -18.68 -7.46
CA VAL A 21 -43.54 -18.17 -8.81
C VAL A 21 -44.61 -17.14 -9.19
N LEU A 22 -44.19 -15.96 -9.60
CA LEU A 22 -44.96 -15.06 -10.44
C LEU A 22 -44.02 -14.42 -11.47
N LEU A 23 -44.34 -14.69 -12.74
CA LEU A 23 -43.77 -14.07 -13.92
C LEU A 23 -44.13 -12.57 -13.91
N GLY A 24 -43.18 -11.70 -13.72
CA GLY A 24 -43.32 -10.26 -13.86
C GLY A 24 -42.27 -9.76 -14.83
N ALA A 25 -42.68 -9.23 -15.95
CA ALA A 25 -41.87 -8.59 -16.96
C ALA A 25 -41.19 -7.37 -16.34
N CYS A 26 -39.85 -7.29 -16.39
CA CYS A 26 -39.12 -6.08 -16.07
C CYS A 26 -39.00 -5.21 -17.32
N GLU A 27 -39.67 -4.07 -17.28
CA GLU A 27 -39.48 -2.96 -18.22
C GLU A 27 -38.04 -2.40 -18.08
N GLN A 28 -37.41 -2.20 -19.22
CA GLN A 28 -36.11 -1.51 -19.31
C GLN A 28 -36.32 0.00 -19.06
N PRO A 29 -35.44 0.63 -18.33
CA PRO A 29 -35.41 2.08 -18.27
C PRO A 29 -34.79 2.65 -19.54
N THR A 30 -35.53 3.57 -20.14
CA THR A 30 -35.23 4.40 -21.29
C THR A 30 -33.96 5.23 -21.13
N GLU A 31 -33.25 5.37 -22.24
CA GLU A 31 -32.10 6.24 -22.46
C GLU A 31 -32.38 7.69 -22.05
N VAL A 32 -31.40 8.30 -21.36
CA VAL A 32 -31.35 9.74 -21.09
C VAL A 32 -30.44 10.37 -22.15
N PRO A 33 -30.88 11.44 -22.85
CA PRO A 33 -30.11 12.06 -23.93
C PRO A 33 -28.92 12.88 -23.41
N ASP A 34 -27.85 12.73 -24.13
CA ASP A 34 -26.62 13.48 -24.15
C ASP A 34 -26.87 14.98 -24.45
N THR A 35 -26.61 15.86 -23.50
CA THR A 35 -26.44 17.28 -23.78
C THR A 35 -25.63 17.95 -22.68
N ALA A 36 -24.43 18.32 -23.00
CA ALA A 36 -23.79 19.63 -22.77
C ALA A 36 -22.28 19.50 -22.65
N ARG A 37 -21.68 19.59 -23.82
CA ARG A 37 -20.25 19.88 -24.01
C ARG A 37 -20.01 21.33 -23.67
N LEU A 38 -19.45 21.66 -22.53
CA LEU A 38 -18.93 23.00 -22.23
C LEU A 38 -17.40 22.97 -22.37
N ALA A 39 -16.96 23.61 -23.45
CA ALA A 39 -15.57 23.92 -23.70
C ALA A 39 -15.14 25.05 -22.75
N ALA A 40 -14.19 24.77 -21.85
CA ALA A 40 -13.51 25.83 -21.11
C ALA A 40 -12.23 26.19 -21.85
N SER A 41 -12.25 27.36 -22.51
CA SER A 41 -11.07 28.02 -23.06
C SER A 41 -10.22 28.55 -21.91
N THR A 42 -9.04 28.04 -21.73
CA THR A 42 -8.04 28.61 -20.84
C THR A 42 -7.23 29.65 -21.62
N THR A 43 -7.49 30.91 -21.35
CA THR A 43 -6.71 32.04 -21.88
C THR A 43 -5.40 32.13 -21.09
N VAL A 44 -4.28 31.90 -21.76
CA VAL A 44 -2.94 32.16 -21.23
C VAL A 44 -2.67 33.67 -21.33
N GLN A 45 -2.58 34.34 -20.19
CA GLN A 45 -2.12 35.74 -20.14
C GLN A 45 -0.58 35.74 -20.10
N ALA A 46 -0.02 36.40 -21.11
CA ALA A 46 1.39 36.75 -21.17
C ALA A 46 1.71 37.90 -20.21
N VAL A 47 2.73 37.70 -19.36
CA VAL A 47 3.27 38.74 -18.47
C VAL A 47 4.34 39.51 -19.24
N PRO A 48 4.31 40.86 -19.34
CA PRO A 48 5.36 41.62 -20.00
C PRO A 48 6.60 41.75 -19.11
N SER A 49 7.75 41.43 -19.70
CA SER A 49 9.08 41.70 -19.12
C SER A 49 9.41 43.19 -19.28
N THR A 50 9.47 43.89 -18.18
CA THR A 50 10.05 45.23 -18.13
C THR A 50 11.51 45.19 -17.76
N PHE A 51 12.36 45.61 -18.70
CA PHE A 51 13.78 45.90 -18.45
C PHE A 51 13.86 47.20 -17.63
N GLY A 52 14.42 47.14 -16.43
CA GLY A 52 14.68 48.26 -15.56
C GLY A 52 16.17 48.56 -15.47
N THR A 53 16.49 49.73 -15.86
CA THR A 53 17.68 50.55 -15.93
C THR A 53 18.65 50.45 -14.73
N ALA A 54 19.94 50.47 -15.04
CA ALA A 54 21.07 50.52 -14.11
C ALA A 54 21.07 51.78 -13.21
N ALA A 55 21.50 51.59 -11.96
CA ALA A 55 21.87 52.66 -11.06
C ALA A 55 22.92 52.19 -10.00
N PRO A 56 23.57 53.05 -9.26
CA PRO A 56 25.03 53.15 -9.25
C PRO A 56 25.69 52.35 -8.11
N LEU A 57 27.01 52.16 -8.29
CA LEU A 57 27.94 51.54 -7.31
C LEU A 57 27.90 52.28 -5.97
N ILE A 58 27.54 51.57 -4.90
CA ILE A 58 27.86 51.95 -3.53
C ILE A 58 28.82 50.90 -2.97
N ALA A 59 29.95 51.35 -2.43
CA ALA A 59 31.01 50.53 -1.89
C ALA A 59 30.54 49.57 -0.78
N PRO A 60 31.07 48.35 -0.68
CA PRO A 60 30.67 47.42 0.35
C PRO A 60 31.29 47.78 1.69
N THR A 61 30.44 48.14 2.64
CA THR A 61 30.81 48.10 4.08
C THR A 61 30.78 46.62 4.49
N THR A 62 31.96 46.08 4.77
CA THR A 62 32.12 44.70 5.24
C THR A 62 31.57 44.59 6.67
N ALA A 63 30.29 44.26 6.80
CA ALA A 63 29.75 43.81 8.07
C ALA A 63 30.05 42.28 8.21
N LEU A 64 30.87 41.95 9.17
CA LEU A 64 31.10 40.58 9.64
C LEU A 64 29.76 40.06 10.20
N VAL A 65 29.00 39.33 9.36
CA VAL A 65 27.88 38.57 9.84
C VAL A 65 28.42 37.32 10.53
N ALA A 66 28.34 37.31 11.85
CA ALA A 66 28.60 36.11 12.64
C ALA A 66 27.53 35.07 12.28
N THR A 67 27.89 34.09 11.46
CA THR A 67 27.04 32.95 11.12
C THR A 67 26.93 32.08 12.35
N THR A 68 25.85 32.23 13.12
CA THR A 68 25.50 31.31 14.20
C THR A 68 25.07 30.01 13.55
N THR A 69 25.99 29.06 13.42
CA THR A 69 25.66 27.69 12.98
C THR A 69 24.86 27.03 14.12
N THR A 70 23.54 27.04 14.02
CA THR A 70 22.70 26.26 14.90
C THR A 70 22.95 24.78 14.56
N ALA A 71 23.74 24.09 15.37
CA ALA A 71 23.92 22.66 15.28
C ALA A 71 22.58 22.01 15.59
N THR A 72 21.88 21.53 14.56
CA THR A 72 20.71 20.68 14.70
C THR A 72 21.19 19.36 15.29
N THR A 73 21.05 19.19 16.59
CA THR A 73 21.30 17.92 17.26
C THR A 73 20.24 16.93 16.78
N THR A 74 20.56 16.14 15.77
CA THR A 74 19.73 14.99 15.37
C THR A 74 19.84 13.97 16.49
N THR A 75 18.83 13.93 17.36
CA THR A 75 18.70 12.88 18.36
C THR A 75 18.39 11.59 17.62
N SER A 76 19.41 10.78 17.35
CA SER A 76 19.24 9.43 16.83
C SER A 76 18.53 8.62 17.90
N THR A 77 17.23 8.39 17.73
CA THR A 77 16.45 7.50 18.61
C THR A 77 16.89 6.07 18.30
N THR A 78 17.76 5.53 19.12
CA THR A 78 18.19 4.12 19.01
C THR A 78 17.00 3.23 19.37
N ILE A 79 16.55 2.41 18.43
CA ILE A 79 15.52 1.39 18.67
C ILE A 79 16.10 0.39 19.68
N PRO A 80 15.41 0.08 20.81
CA PRO A 80 15.86 -0.95 21.72
C PRO A 80 16.09 -2.28 21.01
N ASP A 81 17.12 -3.03 21.40
CA ASP A 81 17.53 -4.27 20.74
C ASP A 81 16.35 -5.25 20.58
N VAL A 82 15.53 -5.42 21.62
CA VAL A 82 14.33 -6.28 21.59
C VAL A 82 13.28 -5.80 20.55
N ALA A 83 13.21 -4.52 20.23
CA ALA A 83 12.29 -4.01 19.22
C ALA A 83 12.90 -4.02 17.81
N GLY A 84 14.21 -3.99 17.68
CA GLY A 84 14.91 -4.13 16.39
C GLY A 84 14.95 -5.57 15.87
N ARG A 85 14.58 -6.55 16.71
CA ARG A 85 14.63 -7.96 16.37
C ARG A 85 13.35 -8.46 15.70
N GLN A 86 13.50 -9.33 14.71
CA GLN A 86 12.38 -10.10 14.15
C GLN A 86 12.04 -11.31 15.02
N TYR A 87 10.75 -11.54 15.25
CA TYR A 87 10.23 -12.68 16.01
C TYR A 87 9.40 -13.61 15.10
N ARG A 88 9.47 -14.91 15.36
CA ARG A 88 8.57 -15.87 14.72
C ARG A 88 7.20 -15.86 15.42
N MET A 89 6.14 -16.07 14.65
CA MET A 89 4.81 -16.24 15.25
C MET A 89 4.81 -17.37 16.25
N PHE A 90 4.27 -17.10 17.45
CA PHE A 90 4.22 -17.96 18.61
C PHE A 90 5.61 -18.29 19.23
N GLU A 91 6.65 -17.54 18.89
CA GLU A 91 7.92 -17.55 19.60
C GLU A 91 7.69 -17.20 21.07
N ARG A 92 8.45 -17.87 21.96
CA ARG A 92 8.35 -17.70 23.41
C ARG A 92 9.71 -17.34 23.99
N GLY A 93 9.71 -16.57 25.07
CA GLY A 93 10.96 -16.29 25.80
C GLY A 93 11.01 -14.94 26.48
N GLY A 94 12.14 -14.70 27.15
CA GLY A 94 12.37 -13.46 27.89
C GLY A 94 12.39 -12.21 27.03
N ASP A 95 12.92 -12.33 25.80
CA ASP A 95 12.94 -11.21 24.86
C ASP A 95 11.52 -10.82 24.43
N VAL A 96 10.64 -11.80 24.20
CA VAL A 96 9.23 -11.55 23.90
C VAL A 96 8.53 -10.87 25.09
N LEU A 97 8.84 -11.32 26.31
CA LEU A 97 8.32 -10.70 27.53
C LEU A 97 8.74 -9.23 27.61
N GLN A 98 10.03 -8.95 27.41
CA GLN A 98 10.56 -7.57 27.42
C GLN A 98 9.93 -6.73 26.32
N LEU A 99 9.80 -7.28 25.10
CA LEU A 99 9.11 -6.60 24.01
C LEU A 99 7.68 -6.28 24.39
N GLN A 100 6.91 -7.23 24.93
CA GLN A 100 5.51 -7.03 25.34
C GLN A 100 5.37 -5.91 26.38
N MET A 101 6.28 -5.84 27.32
CA MET A 101 6.33 -4.75 28.30
C MET A 101 6.66 -3.40 27.63
N LEU A 102 7.62 -3.39 26.69
CA LEU A 102 8.02 -2.20 25.95
C LEU A 102 6.88 -1.63 25.11
N VAL A 103 6.20 -2.48 24.35
CA VAL A 103 5.13 -2.06 23.42
C VAL A 103 3.75 -1.91 24.10
N GLY A 104 3.66 -2.23 25.40
CA GLY A 104 2.48 -1.98 26.22
C GLY A 104 1.27 -2.86 25.90
N VAL A 105 1.47 -4.10 25.49
CA VAL A 105 0.34 -5.02 25.27
C VAL A 105 -0.34 -5.36 26.60
N ARG A 106 -1.68 -5.50 26.57
CA ARG A 106 -2.48 -5.76 27.77
C ARG A 106 -2.17 -7.11 28.42
N SER A 107 -1.89 -8.14 27.62
CA SER A 107 -1.57 -9.50 28.08
C SER A 107 -0.09 -9.77 27.84
N VAL A 108 0.68 -9.87 28.93
CA VAL A 108 2.12 -10.15 28.90
C VAL A 108 2.31 -11.62 29.24
N ASP A 109 2.33 -12.47 28.19
CA ASP A 109 2.33 -13.92 28.29
C ASP A 109 3.59 -14.58 27.73
N SER A 110 4.59 -13.77 27.34
CA SER A 110 5.83 -14.20 26.71
C SER A 110 5.65 -14.92 25.37
N ILE A 111 4.49 -14.73 24.69
CA ILE A 111 4.19 -15.33 23.38
C ILE A 111 4.07 -14.22 22.33
N TYR A 112 4.87 -14.29 21.27
CA TYR A 112 4.77 -13.35 20.14
C TYR A 112 3.56 -13.71 19.26
N GLY A 113 2.37 -13.39 19.76
CA GLY A 113 1.10 -13.59 19.04
C GLY A 113 0.73 -12.42 18.12
N PRO A 114 -0.43 -12.51 17.41
CA PRO A 114 -0.90 -11.47 16.51
C PRO A 114 -1.03 -10.07 17.18
N VAL A 115 -1.47 -10.04 18.42
CA VAL A 115 -1.61 -8.79 19.20
C VAL A 115 -0.25 -8.17 19.49
N THR A 116 0.71 -8.97 19.94
CA THR A 116 2.09 -8.51 20.18
C THR A 116 2.73 -8.01 18.89
N ARG A 117 2.54 -8.73 17.79
CA ARG A 117 3.06 -8.30 16.48
C ARG A 117 2.47 -6.96 16.04
N ALA A 118 1.16 -6.77 16.16
CA ALA A 118 0.52 -5.51 15.79
C ALA A 118 1.05 -4.34 16.62
N ALA A 119 1.17 -4.50 17.93
CA ALA A 119 1.73 -3.50 18.82
C ALA A 119 3.22 -3.23 18.54
N HIS A 120 3.99 -4.25 18.19
CA HIS A 120 5.39 -4.13 17.80
C HIS A 120 5.56 -3.31 16.52
N VAL A 121 4.78 -3.62 15.49
CA VAL A 121 4.78 -2.86 14.22
C VAL A 121 4.38 -1.41 14.46
N GLU A 122 3.35 -1.16 15.29
CA GLU A 122 2.94 0.19 15.66
C GLU A 122 4.03 0.94 16.43
N TYR A 123 4.71 0.27 17.37
CA TYR A 123 5.84 0.85 18.10
C TYR A 123 6.98 1.30 17.19
N LEU A 124 7.22 0.59 16.10
CA LEU A 124 8.22 0.94 15.07
C LEU A 124 7.78 2.08 14.14
N GLY A 125 6.56 2.59 14.30
CA GLY A 125 6.01 3.66 13.46
C GLY A 125 5.10 3.17 12.33
N GLY A 126 4.59 1.95 12.46
CA GLY A 126 3.67 1.34 11.50
C GLY A 126 4.33 0.40 10.49
N PRO A 127 3.53 -0.18 9.57
CA PRO A 127 4.00 -1.26 8.69
C PRO A 127 5.17 -0.89 7.78
N HIS A 128 5.17 0.30 7.20
CA HIS A 128 6.26 0.77 6.34
C HIS A 128 7.57 0.96 7.11
N ALA A 129 7.51 1.60 8.28
CA ALA A 129 8.68 1.78 9.13
C ALA A 129 9.23 0.44 9.63
N ALA A 130 8.36 -0.48 10.04
CA ALA A 130 8.73 -1.83 10.44
C ALA A 130 9.37 -2.61 9.27
N LEU A 131 8.86 -2.44 8.05
CA LEU A 131 9.47 -3.05 6.86
C LEU A 131 10.90 -2.52 6.66
N ALA A 132 11.11 -1.20 6.75
CA ALA A 132 12.43 -0.60 6.62
C ALA A 132 13.41 -1.06 7.72
N VAL A 133 12.94 -1.34 8.93
CA VAL A 133 13.76 -1.88 10.02
C VAL A 133 14.15 -3.33 9.75
N PHE A 134 13.19 -4.17 9.32
CA PHE A 134 13.42 -5.61 9.21
C PHE A 134 13.89 -6.07 7.84
N TYR A 135 13.62 -5.31 6.80
CA TYR A 135 13.92 -5.63 5.40
C TYR A 135 14.32 -4.34 4.65
N PRO A 136 15.43 -3.69 5.04
CA PRO A 136 15.81 -2.38 4.48
C PRO A 136 15.97 -2.42 2.95
N ASP A 137 16.47 -3.53 2.41
CA ASP A 137 16.67 -3.71 0.97
C ASP A 137 15.36 -3.82 0.17
N LEU A 138 14.22 -3.98 0.86
CA LEU A 138 12.91 -4.14 0.25
C LEU A 138 11.98 -2.94 0.50
N ALA A 139 12.43 -1.94 1.26
CA ALA A 139 11.57 -0.87 1.77
C ALA A 139 11.20 0.19 0.73
N GLU A 140 11.96 0.26 -0.36
CA GLU A 140 11.78 1.25 -1.42
C GLU A 140 11.61 0.56 -2.78
N PRO A 141 10.87 1.16 -3.72
CA PRO A 141 10.81 0.65 -5.09
C PRO A 141 12.19 0.79 -5.75
N THR A 142 12.52 -0.19 -6.60
CA THR A 142 13.77 -0.16 -7.37
C THR A 142 13.56 0.40 -8.79
N VAL A 143 12.32 0.35 -9.28
CA VAL A 143 11.93 0.82 -10.61
C VAL A 143 10.59 1.56 -10.54
N GLU A 144 10.53 2.74 -11.14
CA GLU A 144 9.26 3.41 -11.42
C GLU A 144 8.58 2.75 -12.61
N SER A 145 7.34 2.31 -12.43
CA SER A 145 6.52 1.74 -13.49
C SER A 145 5.26 2.57 -13.70
N SER A 146 4.94 2.84 -14.95
CA SER A 146 3.67 3.47 -15.34
C SER A 146 2.61 2.46 -15.78
N ALA A 147 2.92 1.17 -15.77
CA ALA A 147 1.98 0.13 -16.18
C ALA A 147 0.91 -0.08 -15.09
N THR A 148 -0.34 -0.10 -15.50
CA THR A 148 -1.48 -0.37 -14.62
C THR A 148 -1.53 -1.84 -14.20
N LEU A 149 -2.18 -2.12 -13.06
CA LEU A 149 -2.44 -3.49 -12.60
C LEU A 149 -3.13 -4.33 -13.70
N GLY A 150 -4.09 -3.73 -14.41
CA GLY A 150 -4.81 -4.42 -15.50
C GLY A 150 -3.91 -4.81 -16.66
N GLU A 151 -2.98 -3.94 -17.06
CA GLU A 151 -2.01 -4.23 -18.12
C GLU A 151 -1.02 -5.31 -17.70
N LEU A 152 -0.54 -5.25 -16.46
CA LEU A 152 0.38 -6.24 -15.91
C LEU A 152 -0.29 -7.62 -15.76
N ILE A 153 -1.53 -7.68 -15.27
CA ILE A 153 -2.29 -8.94 -15.23
C ILE A 153 -2.48 -9.50 -16.65
N ASN A 154 -2.77 -8.66 -17.63
CA ASN A 154 -2.90 -9.12 -19.02
C ASN A 154 -1.59 -9.65 -19.61
N ARG A 155 -0.44 -9.17 -19.13
CA ARG A 155 0.89 -9.61 -19.55
C ARG A 155 1.30 -10.95 -18.93
N TYR A 156 1.05 -11.13 -17.63
CA TYR A 156 1.58 -12.25 -16.86
C TYR A 156 0.60 -13.40 -16.65
N PHE A 157 -0.72 -13.18 -16.79
CA PHE A 157 -1.72 -14.22 -16.60
C PHE A 157 -2.40 -14.63 -17.90
N LEU A 158 -2.66 -15.94 -18.05
CA LEU A 158 -3.45 -16.47 -19.15
C LEU A 158 -4.88 -15.87 -19.14
N PRO A 159 -5.54 -15.75 -20.31
CA PRO A 159 -6.85 -15.09 -20.40
C PRO A 159 -7.87 -15.59 -19.38
N ASP A 160 -7.94 -16.90 -19.16
CA ASP A 160 -8.92 -17.54 -18.27
C ASP A 160 -8.64 -17.24 -16.77
N ASP A 161 -7.41 -16.91 -16.41
CA ASP A 161 -6.99 -16.67 -15.02
C ASP A 161 -7.01 -15.18 -14.64
N ARG A 162 -7.16 -14.27 -15.60
CA ARG A 162 -7.09 -12.81 -15.37
C ARG A 162 -8.17 -12.30 -14.44
N ALA A 163 -9.38 -12.87 -14.52
CA ALA A 163 -10.48 -12.49 -13.64
C ALA A 163 -10.17 -12.87 -12.19
N TRP A 164 -9.63 -14.07 -11.99
CA TRP A 164 -9.14 -14.53 -10.70
C TRP A 164 -8.03 -13.62 -10.15
N ALA A 165 -7.03 -13.31 -10.96
CA ALA A 165 -5.91 -12.47 -10.51
C ALA A 165 -6.36 -11.08 -10.06
N ARG A 166 -7.29 -10.44 -10.80
CA ARG A 166 -7.90 -9.16 -10.40
C ARG A 166 -8.64 -9.26 -9.07
N GLN A 167 -9.42 -10.33 -8.90
CA GLN A 167 -10.19 -10.55 -7.69
C GLN A 167 -9.28 -10.79 -6.48
N VAL A 168 -8.21 -11.56 -6.64
CA VAL A 168 -7.22 -11.77 -5.57
C VAL A 168 -6.54 -10.45 -5.20
N ALA A 169 -6.04 -9.68 -6.15
CA ALA A 169 -5.43 -8.38 -5.87
C ALA A 169 -6.40 -7.46 -5.11
N PHE A 170 -7.69 -7.45 -5.51
CA PHE A 170 -8.73 -6.73 -4.79
C PHE A 170 -8.89 -7.21 -3.34
N CYS A 171 -8.94 -8.52 -3.11
CA CYS A 171 -9.14 -9.08 -1.77
C CYS A 171 -7.93 -8.90 -0.85
N GLU A 172 -6.73 -8.89 -1.39
CA GLU A 172 -5.48 -8.78 -0.62
C GLU A 172 -5.13 -7.35 -0.24
N SER A 173 -5.32 -6.39 -1.14
CA SER A 173 -4.93 -4.99 -0.93
C SER A 173 -6.08 -4.00 -0.97
N SER A 174 -7.34 -4.49 -1.11
CA SER A 174 -8.52 -3.75 -1.47
C SER A 174 -8.46 -3.21 -2.90
N ALA A 175 -7.51 -3.66 -3.70
CA ALA A 175 -7.10 -3.19 -5.04
C ALA A 175 -7.40 -1.71 -5.19
N GLN A 176 -7.41 -1.09 -4.04
CA GLN A 176 -7.74 0.30 -4.00
C GLN A 176 -6.53 1.01 -4.47
N THR A 177 -6.82 1.71 -5.36
CA THR A 177 -6.50 3.07 -5.36
C THR A 177 -5.52 3.49 -6.38
N HIS A 178 -4.50 2.84 -6.69
CA HIS A 178 -3.63 3.35 -7.74
C HIS A 178 -3.27 2.17 -8.64
N ASP A 179 -3.87 2.14 -9.81
CA ASP A 179 -3.53 1.17 -10.85
C ASP A 179 -2.03 1.14 -11.18
N THR A 180 -1.25 2.07 -10.63
CA THR A 180 0.18 2.23 -10.87
C THR A 180 1.06 2.08 -9.63
N GLU A 181 0.48 1.96 -8.41
CA GLU A 181 1.26 1.88 -7.18
C GLU A 181 0.89 0.66 -6.34
N SER A 182 1.89 -0.13 -6.02
CA SER A 182 1.76 -1.29 -5.13
C SER A 182 2.20 -0.94 -3.70
N ALA A 183 1.74 0.19 -3.16
CA ALA A 183 2.26 0.78 -1.92
C ALA A 183 1.72 0.19 -0.61
N VAL A 184 0.80 -0.77 -0.66
CA VAL A 184 0.14 -1.30 0.55
C VAL A 184 1.07 -2.24 1.30
N VAL A 185 1.28 -1.95 2.59
CA VAL A 185 2.01 -2.84 3.52
C VAL A 185 1.10 -3.19 4.69
N SER A 186 0.92 -4.48 4.95
CA SER A 186 0.14 -4.97 6.10
C SER A 186 0.99 -5.08 7.37
N SER A 187 0.34 -5.20 8.52
CA SER A 187 1.03 -5.49 9.79
C SER A 187 1.75 -6.84 9.81
N ALA A 188 1.50 -7.71 8.85
CA ALA A 188 2.24 -8.95 8.63
C ALA A 188 3.51 -8.76 7.79
N LEU A 189 3.79 -7.52 7.36
CA LEU A 189 4.83 -7.15 6.40
C LEU A 189 4.64 -7.89 5.06
N ALA A 190 3.39 -7.97 4.64
CA ALA A 190 3.04 -8.35 3.28
C ALA A 190 2.86 -7.08 2.46
N VAL A 191 3.40 -7.07 1.24
CA VAL A 191 3.59 -5.87 0.42
C VAL A 191 2.89 -6.00 -0.93
N GLY A 192 2.29 -4.92 -1.35
CA GLY A 192 1.78 -4.70 -2.69
C GLY A 192 0.41 -5.29 -2.96
N TRP A 193 0.02 -5.28 -4.21
CA TRP A 193 -1.31 -5.72 -4.65
C TRP A 193 -1.65 -7.16 -4.26
N PHE A 194 -0.68 -8.07 -4.37
CA PHE A 194 -0.85 -9.49 -4.06
C PHE A 194 -0.37 -9.87 -2.66
N GLN A 195 -0.03 -8.88 -1.82
CA GLN A 195 0.38 -9.04 -0.42
C GLN A 195 1.45 -10.12 -0.22
N HIS A 196 2.56 -9.98 -0.95
CA HIS A 196 3.70 -10.87 -0.78
C HIS A 196 4.40 -10.63 0.55
N LEU A 197 4.54 -11.68 1.36
CA LEU A 197 5.27 -11.59 2.61
C LEU A 197 6.76 -11.29 2.37
N ALA A 198 7.27 -10.21 2.94
CA ALA A 198 8.65 -9.73 2.77
C ALA A 198 9.70 -10.83 3.04
N LYS A 199 9.49 -11.66 4.07
CA LYS A 199 10.41 -12.76 4.43
C LYS A 199 10.63 -13.82 3.35
N PHE A 200 9.76 -13.90 2.35
CA PHE A 200 9.87 -14.86 1.23
C PHE A 200 10.20 -14.15 -0.09
N TRP A 201 10.26 -12.82 -0.09
CA TRP A 201 10.34 -12.06 -1.32
C TRP A 201 11.60 -12.36 -2.14
N SER A 202 12.78 -12.34 -1.50
CA SER A 202 14.06 -12.56 -2.18
C SER A 202 14.08 -13.89 -2.96
N GLU A 203 13.65 -14.98 -2.32
CA GLU A 203 13.57 -16.30 -2.95
C GLU A 203 12.55 -16.32 -4.10
N ARG A 204 11.40 -15.68 -3.91
CA ARG A 204 10.30 -15.69 -4.89
C ARG A 204 10.61 -14.82 -6.09
N SER A 205 11.19 -13.64 -5.88
CA SER A 205 11.58 -12.73 -6.97
C SER A 205 12.67 -13.34 -7.86
N GLU A 206 13.64 -14.07 -7.26
CA GLU A 206 14.62 -14.81 -8.01
C GLU A 206 13.99 -15.88 -8.91
N LYS A 207 13.09 -16.69 -8.35
CA LYS A 207 12.37 -17.75 -9.09
C LYS A 207 11.43 -17.22 -10.15
N ALA A 208 10.84 -16.06 -9.93
CA ALA A 208 9.98 -15.38 -10.89
C ALA A 208 10.76 -14.64 -12.00
N GLY A 209 12.11 -14.67 -11.96
CA GLY A 209 12.95 -14.02 -12.98
C GLY A 209 13.10 -12.51 -12.80
N VAL A 210 12.84 -11.99 -11.59
CA VAL A 210 12.97 -10.56 -11.23
C VAL A 210 13.86 -10.39 -10.00
N PRO A 211 15.10 -10.94 -10.00
CA PRO A 211 15.99 -10.88 -8.83
C PRO A 211 16.37 -9.43 -8.51
N GLY A 212 16.42 -9.13 -7.20
CA GLY A 212 16.79 -7.79 -6.71
C GLY A 212 15.70 -6.73 -6.86
N ALA A 213 14.57 -7.04 -7.48
CA ALA A 213 13.43 -6.13 -7.54
C ALA A 213 12.79 -5.97 -6.15
N SER A 214 12.25 -4.81 -5.87
CA SER A 214 11.46 -4.55 -4.66
C SER A 214 10.04 -5.12 -4.80
N PRO A 215 9.38 -5.54 -3.70
CA PRO A 215 7.96 -5.90 -3.75
C PRO A 215 7.04 -4.70 -4.01
N PHE A 216 7.56 -3.48 -3.94
CA PHE A 216 6.87 -2.25 -4.34
C PHE A 216 6.90 -2.02 -5.85
N ASP A 217 7.82 -2.65 -6.58
CA ASP A 217 7.85 -2.59 -8.04
C ASP A 217 6.61 -3.31 -8.59
N THR A 218 5.74 -2.57 -9.23
CA THR A 218 4.42 -3.06 -9.66
C THR A 218 4.52 -4.26 -10.59
N GLU A 219 5.46 -4.23 -11.54
CA GLU A 219 5.70 -5.34 -12.47
C GLU A 219 6.25 -6.58 -11.75
N ALA A 220 7.21 -6.41 -10.84
CA ALA A 220 7.76 -7.51 -10.06
C ALA A 220 6.72 -8.14 -9.13
N ASN A 221 5.85 -7.31 -8.52
CA ASN A 221 4.76 -7.79 -7.67
C ASN A 221 3.80 -8.72 -8.42
N VAL A 222 3.41 -8.34 -9.65
CA VAL A 222 2.54 -9.16 -10.51
C VAL A 222 3.27 -10.39 -11.06
N ALA A 223 4.54 -10.24 -11.47
CA ALA A 223 5.34 -11.37 -11.98
C ALA A 223 5.50 -12.48 -10.93
N VAL A 224 5.81 -12.10 -9.68
CA VAL A 224 5.90 -13.05 -8.56
C VAL A 224 4.55 -13.72 -8.27
N ALA A 225 3.45 -12.97 -8.37
CA ALA A 225 2.12 -13.55 -8.21
C ALA A 225 1.80 -14.59 -9.28
N ALA A 226 2.13 -14.29 -10.55
CA ALA A 226 1.93 -15.23 -11.65
C ALA A 226 2.81 -16.49 -11.49
N TRP A 227 4.09 -16.32 -11.12
CA TRP A 227 4.96 -17.45 -10.83
C TRP A 227 4.41 -18.32 -9.69
N LEU A 228 3.96 -17.73 -8.59
CA LEU A 228 3.33 -18.45 -7.48
C LEU A 228 2.10 -19.23 -7.93
N PHE A 229 1.29 -18.65 -8.80
CA PHE A 229 0.07 -19.27 -9.30
C PHE A 229 0.35 -20.46 -10.21
N TYR A 230 1.27 -20.34 -11.17
CA TYR A 230 1.54 -21.39 -12.16
C TYR A 230 2.54 -22.44 -11.68
N GLU A 231 3.58 -22.04 -10.95
CA GLU A 231 4.72 -22.88 -10.62
C GLU A 231 4.96 -23.02 -9.12
N GLY A 232 4.64 -21.97 -8.35
CA GLY A 232 4.93 -21.90 -6.92
C GLY A 232 3.94 -22.64 -6.02
N GLY A 233 2.90 -23.25 -6.58
CA GLY A 233 1.92 -24.06 -5.84
C GLY A 233 0.47 -23.60 -5.90
N GLY A 234 0.15 -22.66 -6.79
CA GLY A 234 -1.22 -22.29 -7.12
C GLY A 234 -1.87 -21.31 -6.14
N ALA A 235 -3.18 -21.20 -6.24
CA ALA A 235 -4.00 -20.27 -5.47
C ALA A 235 -3.92 -20.40 -3.94
N ARG A 236 -3.33 -21.49 -3.42
CA ARG A 236 -3.21 -21.75 -1.96
C ARG A 236 -2.47 -20.65 -1.19
N HIS A 237 -1.63 -19.88 -1.88
CA HIS A 237 -0.90 -18.77 -1.27
C HIS A 237 -1.84 -17.67 -0.75
N TRP A 238 -3.05 -17.58 -1.31
CA TRP A 238 -4.08 -16.62 -0.97
C TRP A 238 -5.26 -17.25 -0.23
N ASN A 239 -5.10 -18.45 0.35
CA ASN A 239 -6.15 -19.09 1.15
C ASN A 239 -6.69 -18.23 2.31
N PRO A 240 -5.89 -17.36 2.99
CA PRO A 240 -6.45 -16.49 4.01
C PRO A 240 -7.58 -15.58 3.53
N SER A 241 -7.56 -15.15 2.27
CA SER A 241 -8.59 -14.31 1.65
C SER A 241 -9.57 -15.10 0.76
N ARG A 242 -9.54 -16.42 0.80
CA ARG A 242 -10.31 -17.31 -0.08
C ARG A 242 -11.79 -17.00 -0.12
N THR A 243 -12.41 -16.71 1.01
CA THR A 243 -13.82 -16.36 1.09
C THR A 243 -14.18 -15.09 0.32
N CYS A 244 -13.21 -14.20 0.09
CA CYS A 244 -13.39 -13.01 -0.71
C CYS A 244 -13.27 -13.30 -2.21
N TRP A 245 -12.22 -13.98 -2.65
CA TRP A 245 -11.97 -14.17 -4.08
C TRP A 245 -12.73 -15.36 -4.70
N GLU A 246 -13.29 -16.29 -3.90
CA GLU A 246 -14.21 -17.32 -4.36
C GLU A 246 -15.69 -16.89 -4.29
N ALA A 247 -16.00 -15.76 -3.67
CA ALA A 247 -17.37 -15.25 -3.63
C ALA A 247 -17.81 -14.88 -5.06
N LYS A 248 -18.83 -15.58 -5.54
CA LYS A 248 -19.47 -15.35 -6.84
C LYS A 248 -20.68 -14.43 -6.68
#